data_828119a82b034631aba0ee328756b977
#
_entry.id   828119a82b034631aba0ee328756b977
#
_cell.length_a   1.000
_cell.length_b   1.000
_cell.length_c   1.000
_cell.angle_alpha   90.00
_cell.angle_beta   90.00
_cell.angle_gamma   90.00
#
_symmetry.space_group_name_H-M   'P 1'
#
loop_
_entity.id
_entity.type
_entity.pdbx_description
1 polymer ?
#
loop_
_entity_poly.entity_id
_entity_poly.type
_entity_poly.pdbx_seq_one_letter_code
_entity_poly.pdbx_strand_id
1 'polypeptide(L)'
;VLISFFTISLALDFLIINYEKQVLGWFFGMILSSIYFIFIKIENYGKKEFSATMIGLIFGLSLILIEPGIEKNSLIFILISGFISVSGMVLPGLSGSYLLLVIGNYKLILIDSVNNLLFIIKDLMGLNFAFLNNPDKLFMLQTIIVFTIGSILGLVTLSNLISLLLKQYEKITVSVLVGFIIGTSPSIWPWKEMNNLIENIQNTEEVQISNMIMGKLFFPNSLSIENLNILFFIILGIAIIVILEKYGNKQKK
;
A
#
# COMPACT_ATOMS: atom_id res chain seq x y z
N VAL A 1 -5.17 0.67 22.40
CA VAL A 1 -4.61 0.84 21.05
C VAL A 1 -3.79 -0.39 20.65
N LEU A 2 -2.75 -0.81 21.40
CA LEU A 2 -1.90 -1.96 21.03
C LEU A 2 -2.69 -3.28 20.94
N ILE A 3 -3.55 -3.57 21.91
CA ILE A 3 -4.39 -4.79 21.90
C ILE A 3 -5.31 -4.80 20.67
N SER A 4 -5.95 -3.67 20.36
CA SER A 4 -6.81 -3.55 19.18
C SER A 4 -6.02 -3.72 17.87
N PHE A 5 -4.79 -3.19 17.82
CA PHE A 5 -3.90 -3.35 16.67
C PHE A 5 -3.57 -4.83 16.43
N PHE A 6 -3.12 -5.54 17.47
CA PHE A 6 -2.78 -6.96 17.34
C PHE A 6 -3.98 -7.84 17.00
N THR A 7 -5.15 -7.61 17.63
CA THR A 7 -6.36 -8.40 17.34
C THR A 7 -6.85 -8.17 15.92
N ILE A 8 -6.84 -6.93 15.42
CA ILE A 8 -7.26 -6.62 14.05
C ILE A 8 -6.24 -7.20 13.05
N SER A 9 -4.93 -7.09 13.34
CA SER A 9 -3.89 -7.66 12.48
C SER A 9 -4.03 -9.17 12.32
N LEU A 10 -4.21 -9.91 13.43
CA LEU A 10 -4.43 -11.37 13.39
C LEU A 10 -5.72 -11.75 12.67
N ALA A 11 -6.79 -10.98 12.87
CA ALA A 11 -8.06 -11.22 12.18
C ALA A 11 -7.95 -10.99 10.68
N LEU A 12 -7.26 -9.90 10.26
CA LEU A 12 -7.02 -9.61 8.85
C LEU A 12 -6.11 -10.66 8.20
N ASP A 13 -5.05 -11.09 8.89
CA ASP A 13 -4.15 -12.14 8.41
C ASP A 13 -4.92 -13.45 8.15
N PHE A 14 -5.72 -13.89 9.11
CA PHE A 14 -6.60 -15.06 8.95
C PHE A 14 -7.55 -14.89 7.76
N LEU A 15 -8.17 -13.72 7.60
CA LEU A 15 -9.11 -13.45 6.52
C LEU A 15 -8.42 -13.40 5.15
N ILE A 16 -7.24 -12.82 5.05
CA ILE A 16 -6.47 -12.75 3.81
C ILE A 16 -6.00 -14.14 3.38
N ILE A 17 -5.52 -14.96 4.33
CA ILE A 17 -5.05 -16.32 4.01
C ILE A 17 -6.20 -17.22 3.55
N ASN A 18 -7.38 -17.13 4.18
CA ASN A 18 -8.48 -18.08 3.91
C ASN A 18 -9.54 -17.54 2.93
N TYR A 19 -9.67 -16.21 2.79
CA TYR A 19 -10.75 -15.54 2.06
C TYR A 19 -10.24 -14.33 1.26
N GLU A 20 -9.06 -14.45 0.64
CA GLU A 20 -8.38 -13.36 -0.06
C GLU A 20 -9.29 -12.60 -1.04
N LYS A 21 -9.96 -13.33 -1.96
CA LYS A 21 -10.81 -12.72 -2.99
C LYS A 21 -11.99 -11.95 -2.40
N GLN A 22 -12.59 -12.46 -1.32
CA GLN A 22 -13.69 -11.81 -0.62
C GLN A 22 -13.22 -10.52 0.07
N VAL A 23 -12.05 -10.56 0.73
CA VAL A 23 -11.43 -9.40 1.37
C VAL A 23 -11.08 -8.33 0.33
N LEU A 24 -10.46 -8.73 -0.78
CA LEU A 24 -10.17 -7.81 -1.88
C LEU A 24 -11.46 -7.21 -2.47
N GLY A 25 -12.51 -8.02 -2.65
CA GLY A 25 -13.82 -7.55 -3.08
C GLY A 25 -14.41 -6.51 -2.14
N TRP A 26 -14.32 -6.75 -0.84
CA TRP A 26 -14.78 -5.81 0.18
C TRP A 26 -14.03 -4.48 0.12
N PHE A 27 -12.69 -4.52 0.11
CA PHE A 27 -11.87 -3.30 -0.03
C PHE A 27 -12.13 -2.58 -1.36
N PHE A 28 -12.27 -3.31 -2.45
CA PHE A 28 -12.59 -2.73 -3.76
C PHE A 28 -13.93 -1.98 -3.72
N GLY A 29 -14.97 -2.58 -3.11
CA GLY A 29 -16.26 -1.93 -2.91
C GLY A 29 -16.18 -0.64 -2.09
N MET A 30 -15.41 -0.66 -0.98
CA MET A 30 -15.17 0.52 -0.16
C MET A 30 -14.48 1.64 -0.95
N ILE A 31 -13.47 1.30 -1.75
CA ILE A 31 -12.74 2.28 -2.55
C ILE A 31 -13.64 2.88 -3.64
N LEU A 32 -14.38 2.07 -4.38
CA LEU A 32 -15.33 2.57 -5.39
C LEU A 32 -16.33 3.56 -4.81
N SER A 33 -16.90 3.23 -3.65
CA SER A 33 -17.84 4.11 -2.97
C SER A 33 -17.17 5.39 -2.47
N SER A 34 -15.95 5.30 -1.93
CA SER A 34 -15.18 6.45 -1.49
C SER A 34 -14.85 7.40 -2.64
N ILE A 35 -14.42 6.87 -3.80
CA ILE A 35 -14.20 7.64 -5.04
C ILE A 35 -15.47 8.41 -5.40
N TYR A 36 -16.62 7.75 -5.42
CA TYR A 36 -17.90 8.38 -5.74
C TYR A 36 -18.22 9.55 -4.82
N PHE A 37 -18.12 9.34 -3.49
CA PHE A 37 -18.42 10.40 -2.53
C PHE A 37 -17.42 11.57 -2.57
N ILE A 38 -16.15 11.31 -2.83
CA ILE A 38 -15.16 12.37 -2.99
C ILE A 38 -15.45 13.14 -4.28
N PHE A 39 -15.73 12.42 -5.38
CA PHE A 39 -15.98 13.03 -6.68
C PHE A 39 -17.19 13.99 -6.68
N ILE A 40 -18.30 13.61 -6.07
CA ILE A 40 -19.49 14.47 -6.01
C ILE A 40 -19.30 15.72 -5.13
N LYS A 41 -18.30 15.72 -4.24
CA LYS A 41 -17.95 16.91 -3.43
C LYS A 41 -17.13 17.94 -4.21
N ILE A 42 -16.62 17.60 -5.39
CA ILE A 42 -15.90 18.53 -6.25
C ILE A 42 -16.91 19.43 -6.96
N GLU A 43 -17.17 20.61 -6.40
CA GLU A 43 -18.05 21.58 -7.02
C GLU A 43 -17.48 22.12 -8.33
N ASN A 44 -18.32 22.29 -9.37
CA ASN A 44 -17.97 22.84 -10.67
C ASN A 44 -16.80 22.09 -11.35
N TYR A 45 -16.92 20.75 -11.46
CA TYR A 45 -15.95 19.91 -12.15
C TYR A 45 -15.80 20.34 -13.62
N GLY A 46 -14.65 20.94 -13.97
CA GLY A 46 -14.38 21.49 -15.28
C GLY A 46 -13.20 20.80 -15.98
N LYS A 47 -12.72 21.42 -17.05
CA LYS A 47 -11.60 20.88 -17.86
C LYS A 47 -10.30 20.74 -17.06
N LYS A 48 -10.04 21.63 -16.09
CA LYS A 48 -8.84 21.59 -15.25
C LYS A 48 -8.87 20.41 -14.30
N GLU A 49 -10.00 20.17 -13.64
CA GLU A 49 -10.21 19.04 -12.74
C GLU A 49 -10.17 17.71 -13.50
N PHE A 50 -10.75 17.67 -14.70
CA PHE A 50 -10.66 16.50 -15.59
C PHE A 50 -9.22 16.18 -15.97
N SER A 51 -8.43 17.19 -16.41
CA SER A 51 -7.01 16.99 -16.72
C SER A 51 -6.22 16.52 -15.50
N ALA A 52 -6.51 17.07 -14.33
CA ALA A 52 -5.89 16.68 -13.06
C ALA A 52 -6.20 15.22 -12.70
N THR A 53 -7.46 14.79 -12.86
CA THR A 53 -7.86 13.39 -12.68
C THR A 53 -7.13 12.46 -13.66
N MET A 54 -7.00 12.85 -14.93
CA MET A 54 -6.26 12.07 -15.92
C MET A 54 -4.78 11.93 -15.58
N ILE A 55 -4.14 13.00 -15.10
CA ILE A 55 -2.74 12.95 -14.63
C ILE A 55 -2.60 11.98 -13.46
N GLY A 56 -3.47 12.08 -12.46
CA GLY A 56 -3.49 11.16 -11.32
C GLY A 56 -3.68 9.70 -11.75
N LEU A 57 -4.63 9.45 -12.66
CA LEU A 57 -4.92 8.11 -13.19
C LEU A 57 -3.71 7.51 -13.93
N ILE A 58 -3.10 8.27 -14.84
CA ILE A 58 -1.91 7.83 -15.58
C ILE A 58 -0.76 7.54 -14.61
N PHE A 59 -0.54 8.40 -13.62
CA PHE A 59 0.49 8.21 -12.62
C PHE A 59 0.23 6.96 -11.77
N GLY A 60 -1.01 6.74 -11.30
CA GLY A 60 -1.38 5.54 -10.55
C GLY A 60 -1.21 4.25 -11.35
N LEU A 61 -1.66 4.24 -12.62
CA LEU A 61 -1.47 3.10 -13.51
C LEU A 61 0.01 2.83 -13.79
N SER A 62 0.81 3.88 -14.03
CA SER A 62 2.24 3.72 -14.31
C SER A 62 2.97 3.03 -13.15
N LEU A 63 2.62 3.34 -11.91
CA LEU A 63 3.22 2.69 -10.73
C LEU A 63 2.93 1.19 -10.68
N ILE A 64 1.72 0.76 -11.06
CA ILE A 64 1.36 -0.67 -11.06
C ILE A 64 2.12 -1.44 -12.15
N LEU A 65 2.48 -0.79 -13.24
CA LEU A 65 3.16 -1.40 -14.39
C LEU A 65 4.69 -1.46 -14.23
N ILE A 66 5.25 -0.86 -13.17
CA ILE A 66 6.70 -0.90 -12.92
C ILE A 66 7.05 -2.28 -12.35
N GLU A 67 7.98 -2.96 -13.03
CA GLU A 67 8.56 -4.21 -12.53
C GLU A 67 9.43 -3.98 -11.29
N PRO A 68 9.52 -4.98 -10.38
CA PRO A 68 10.38 -4.88 -9.21
C PRO A 68 11.83 -4.58 -9.57
N GLY A 69 12.42 -3.62 -8.87
CA GLY A 69 13.80 -3.21 -9.04
C GLY A 69 14.80 -4.22 -8.47
N ILE A 70 16.07 -4.00 -8.76
CA ILE A 70 17.18 -4.79 -8.22
C ILE A 70 17.66 -4.15 -6.91
N GLU A 71 17.94 -4.99 -5.91
CA GLU A 71 18.45 -4.58 -4.60
C GLU A 71 19.73 -3.75 -4.72
N LYS A 72 19.80 -2.64 -3.98
CA LYS A 72 20.98 -1.77 -3.94
C LYS A 72 21.35 -1.45 -2.49
N ASN A 73 22.58 -1.78 -2.14
CA ASN A 73 23.12 -1.69 -0.78
C ASN A 73 23.77 -0.32 -0.44
N SER A 74 23.57 0.70 -1.29
CA SER A 74 24.06 2.05 -1.00
C SER A 74 23.21 2.73 0.07
N LEU A 75 23.81 3.30 1.11
CA LEU A 75 23.13 4.02 2.18
C LEU A 75 22.29 5.19 1.66
N ILE A 76 22.77 5.89 0.63
CA ILE A 76 22.01 6.98 -0.02
C ILE A 76 20.74 6.41 -0.69
N PHE A 77 20.87 5.27 -1.36
CA PHE A 77 19.72 4.63 -1.99
C PHE A 77 18.72 4.10 -0.95
N ILE A 78 19.20 3.57 0.18
CA ILE A 78 18.37 3.15 1.32
C ILE A 78 17.61 4.34 1.91
N LEU A 79 18.27 5.50 2.06
CA LEU A 79 17.63 6.73 2.52
C LEU A 79 16.51 7.17 1.57
N ILE A 80 16.78 7.16 0.26
CA ILE A 80 15.79 7.48 -0.78
C ILE A 80 14.65 6.45 -0.77
N SER A 81 14.94 5.17 -0.57
CA SER A 81 13.93 4.12 -0.45
C SER A 81 12.99 4.37 0.73
N GLY A 82 13.52 4.79 1.88
CA GLY A 82 12.72 5.20 3.04
C GLY A 82 11.86 6.43 2.74
N PHE A 83 12.48 7.44 2.12
CA PHE A 83 11.78 8.67 1.73
C PHE A 83 10.60 8.38 0.80
N ILE A 84 10.78 7.62 -0.28
CA ILE A 84 9.74 7.35 -1.27
C ILE A 84 8.67 6.42 -0.71
N SER A 85 9.06 5.31 -0.05
CA SER A 85 8.09 4.30 0.38
C SER A 85 7.14 4.82 1.44
N VAL A 86 7.64 5.53 2.46
CA VAL A 86 6.78 6.07 3.51
C VAL A 86 6.01 7.31 3.03
N SER A 87 6.59 8.12 2.13
CA SER A 87 5.83 9.15 1.43
C SER A 87 4.62 8.59 0.70
N GLY A 88 4.79 7.45 0.01
CA GLY A 88 3.70 6.81 -0.71
C GLY A 88 2.54 6.36 0.17
N MET A 89 2.78 6.03 1.44
CA MET A 89 1.72 5.68 2.39
C MET A 89 0.77 6.85 2.70
N VAL A 90 1.18 8.09 2.47
CA VAL A 90 0.30 9.26 2.62
C VAL A 90 -0.69 9.35 1.45
N LEU A 91 -0.36 8.75 0.30
CA LEU A 91 -1.24 8.70 -0.86
C LEU A 91 -2.22 7.53 -0.71
N PRO A 92 -3.54 7.76 -0.83
CA PRO A 92 -4.51 6.69 -0.75
C PRO A 92 -4.35 5.72 -1.95
N GLY A 93 -4.38 4.42 -1.69
CA GLY A 93 -4.28 3.39 -2.73
C GLY A 93 -2.86 2.82 -2.98
N LEU A 94 -1.85 3.28 -2.22
CA LEU A 94 -0.50 2.69 -2.24
C LEU A 94 -0.07 2.21 -0.86
N SER A 95 0.64 1.08 -0.83
CA SER A 95 1.34 0.63 0.37
C SER A 95 2.84 0.95 0.26
N GLY A 96 3.47 1.33 1.39
CA GLY A 96 4.91 1.59 1.41
C GLY A 96 5.73 0.34 1.11
N SER A 97 5.27 -0.84 1.52
CA SER A 97 5.90 -2.12 1.21
C SER A 97 5.90 -2.40 -0.29
N TYR A 98 4.82 -2.06 -1.00
CA TYR A 98 4.78 -2.14 -2.46
C TYR A 98 5.84 -1.24 -3.11
N LEU A 99 5.95 0.00 -2.65
CA LEU A 99 6.97 0.91 -3.19
C LEU A 99 8.39 0.40 -2.91
N LEU A 100 8.63 -0.21 -1.74
CA LEU A 100 9.92 -0.86 -1.46
C LEU A 100 10.20 -2.02 -2.41
N LEU A 101 9.18 -2.80 -2.77
CA LEU A 101 9.30 -3.87 -3.74
C LEU A 101 9.66 -3.32 -5.14
N VAL A 102 8.94 -2.28 -5.60
CA VAL A 102 9.22 -1.60 -6.88
C VAL A 102 10.63 -1.01 -6.91
N ILE A 103 11.10 -0.45 -5.78
CA ILE A 103 12.47 0.08 -5.66
C ILE A 103 13.52 -1.05 -5.62
N GLY A 104 13.13 -2.27 -5.22
CA GLY A 104 14.00 -3.45 -5.12
C GLY A 104 14.63 -3.67 -3.75
N ASN A 105 14.33 -2.82 -2.74
CA ASN A 105 14.94 -2.91 -1.41
C ASN A 105 14.01 -3.52 -0.33
N TYR A 106 12.92 -4.16 -0.74
CA TYR A 106 11.96 -4.78 0.17
C TYR A 106 12.62 -5.82 1.09
N LYS A 107 13.35 -6.78 0.50
CA LYS A 107 13.99 -7.87 1.24
C LYS A 107 15.06 -7.33 2.20
N LEU A 108 15.98 -6.51 1.69
CA LEU A 108 17.06 -5.94 2.49
C LEU A 108 16.52 -5.21 3.74
N ILE A 109 15.46 -4.42 3.58
CA ILE A 109 14.97 -3.53 4.65
C ILE A 109 13.99 -4.26 5.57
N LEU A 110 12.91 -4.85 5.03
CA LEU A 110 11.82 -5.38 5.85
C LEU A 110 12.07 -6.82 6.32
N ILE A 111 12.89 -7.59 5.63
CA ILE A 111 13.17 -8.98 6.02
C ILE A 111 14.52 -9.06 6.73
N ASP A 112 15.61 -8.82 6.00
CA ASP A 112 16.96 -9.09 6.50
C ASP A 112 17.35 -8.14 7.65
N SER A 113 17.12 -6.81 7.46
CA SER A 113 17.51 -5.83 8.47
C SER A 113 16.61 -5.88 9.72
N VAL A 114 15.30 -6.13 9.56
CA VAL A 114 14.38 -6.26 10.71
C VAL A 114 14.68 -7.54 11.50
N ASN A 115 14.92 -8.67 10.83
CA ASN A 115 15.31 -9.91 11.50
C ASN A 115 16.64 -9.75 12.24
N ASN A 116 17.63 -9.09 11.61
CA ASN A 116 18.90 -8.79 12.29
C ASN A 116 18.70 -7.89 13.51
N LEU A 117 17.81 -6.90 13.45
CA LEU A 117 17.49 -6.06 14.61
C LEU A 117 16.95 -6.90 15.77
N LEU A 118 16.06 -7.87 15.52
CA LEU A 118 15.55 -8.77 16.54
C LEU A 118 16.66 -9.61 17.18
N PHE A 119 17.62 -10.10 16.37
CA PHE A 119 18.80 -10.81 16.89
C PHE A 119 19.68 -9.90 17.74
N ILE A 120 19.93 -8.66 17.32
CA ILE A 120 20.71 -7.68 18.10
C ILE A 120 20.02 -7.36 19.43
N ILE A 121 18.71 -7.17 19.45
CA ILE A 121 17.95 -6.93 20.69
C ILE A 121 18.10 -8.13 21.63
N LYS A 122 18.00 -9.36 21.13
CA LYS A 122 18.19 -10.57 21.92
C LYS A 122 19.61 -10.67 22.47
N ASP A 123 20.65 -10.38 21.66
CA ASP A 123 22.04 -10.34 22.07
C ASP A 123 22.27 -9.30 23.19
N LEU A 124 21.68 -8.10 23.06
CA LEU A 124 21.73 -7.04 24.07
C LEU A 124 21.07 -7.43 25.40
N MET A 125 19.91 -8.12 25.34
CA MET A 125 19.25 -8.63 26.56
C MET A 125 20.12 -9.68 27.28
N GLY A 126 20.96 -10.41 26.51
CA GLY A 126 21.94 -11.36 27.03
C GLY A 126 23.30 -10.72 27.40
N LEU A 127 23.44 -9.38 27.37
CA LEU A 127 24.69 -8.64 27.55
C LEU A 127 25.83 -9.09 26.60
N ASN A 128 25.46 -9.61 25.45
CA ASN A 128 26.38 -10.06 24.42
C ASN A 128 26.58 -8.97 23.35
N PHE A 129 27.78 -8.40 23.27
CA PHE A 129 28.14 -7.35 22.32
C PHE A 129 28.91 -7.87 21.11
N ALA A 130 28.93 -9.20 20.87
CA ALA A 130 29.66 -9.80 19.75
C ALA A 130 29.20 -9.32 18.36
N PHE A 131 27.95 -8.81 18.25
CA PHE A 131 27.43 -8.24 17.00
C PHE A 131 28.21 -7.01 16.53
N LEU A 132 28.89 -6.28 17.43
CA LEU A 132 29.72 -5.11 17.09
C LEU A 132 30.96 -5.49 16.25
N ASN A 133 31.40 -6.74 16.32
CA ASN A 133 32.54 -7.24 15.55
C ASN A 133 32.12 -7.87 14.21
N ASN A 134 30.82 -7.87 13.88
CA ASN A 134 30.31 -8.43 12.64
C ASN A 134 29.89 -7.29 11.69
N PRO A 135 30.64 -7.06 10.58
CA PRO A 135 30.36 -5.97 9.66
C PRO A 135 28.98 -6.07 8.99
N ASP A 136 28.48 -7.29 8.71
CA ASP A 136 27.18 -7.49 8.08
C ASP A 136 26.04 -7.09 9.03
N LYS A 137 26.14 -7.48 10.31
CA LYS A 137 25.17 -7.07 11.33
C LYS A 137 25.14 -5.57 11.53
N LEU A 138 26.31 -4.92 11.52
CA LEU A 138 26.40 -3.47 11.62
C LEU A 138 25.82 -2.77 10.40
N PHE A 139 26.09 -3.28 9.20
CA PHE A 139 25.49 -2.73 7.97
C PHE A 139 23.97 -2.82 8.00
N MET A 140 23.37 -3.94 8.41
CA MET A 140 21.93 -4.09 8.54
C MET A 140 21.32 -3.14 9.59
N LEU A 141 22.03 -2.89 10.70
CA LEU A 141 21.63 -1.89 11.70
C LEU A 141 21.67 -0.47 11.12
N GLN A 142 22.75 -0.13 10.38
CA GLN A 142 22.84 1.16 9.67
C GLN A 142 21.72 1.31 8.64
N THR A 143 21.36 0.24 7.94
CA THR A 143 20.26 0.21 6.98
C THR A 143 18.94 0.64 7.64
N ILE A 144 18.58 0.07 8.79
CA ILE A 144 17.35 0.47 9.50
C ILE A 144 17.40 1.94 9.95
N ILE A 145 18.52 2.39 10.50
CA ILE A 145 18.66 3.77 10.96
C ILE A 145 18.50 4.75 9.78
N VAL A 146 19.22 4.50 8.68
CA VAL A 146 19.18 5.36 7.49
C VAL A 146 17.80 5.33 6.82
N PHE A 147 17.19 4.14 6.73
CA PHE A 147 15.82 3.98 6.24
C PHE A 147 14.82 4.76 7.10
N THR A 148 14.94 4.69 8.43
CA THR A 148 14.05 5.41 9.35
C THR A 148 14.21 6.92 9.20
N ILE A 149 15.42 7.43 9.05
CA ILE A 149 15.67 8.86 8.78
C ILE A 149 15.02 9.28 7.47
N GLY A 150 15.24 8.51 6.39
CA GLY A 150 14.60 8.75 5.09
C GLY A 150 13.08 8.75 5.19
N SER A 151 12.52 7.80 5.94
CA SER A 151 11.08 7.66 6.18
C SER A 151 10.47 8.88 6.88
N ILE A 152 11.12 9.36 7.94
CA ILE A 152 10.67 10.56 8.67
C ILE A 152 10.72 11.79 7.75
N LEU A 153 11.82 11.97 7.02
CA LEU A 153 11.95 13.08 6.07
C LEU A 153 10.88 13.03 4.98
N GLY A 154 10.63 11.84 4.43
CA GLY A 154 9.61 11.61 3.41
C GLY A 154 8.20 11.94 3.92
N LEU A 155 7.85 11.38 5.08
CA LEU A 155 6.55 11.59 5.71
C LEU A 155 6.28 13.08 5.98
N VAL A 156 7.22 13.78 6.60
CA VAL A 156 7.09 15.21 6.93
C VAL A 156 6.99 16.05 5.66
N THR A 157 7.85 15.78 4.68
CA THR A 157 7.89 16.56 3.43
C THR A 157 6.61 16.40 2.64
N LEU A 158 6.16 15.16 2.40
CA LEU A 158 4.97 14.92 1.60
C LEU A 158 3.68 15.35 2.33
N SER A 159 3.59 15.11 3.65
CA SER A 159 2.44 15.56 4.43
C SER A 159 2.28 17.09 4.38
N ASN A 160 3.37 17.84 4.52
CA ASN A 160 3.36 19.30 4.40
C ASN A 160 3.01 19.74 2.97
N LEU A 161 3.57 19.08 1.95
CA LEU A 161 3.26 19.36 0.54
C LEU A 161 1.78 19.16 0.24
N ILE A 162 1.21 18.02 0.62
CA ILE A 162 -0.22 17.73 0.39
C ILE A 162 -1.09 18.73 1.17
N SER A 163 -0.75 19.05 2.42
CA SER A 163 -1.47 20.04 3.22
C SER A 163 -1.48 21.42 2.54
N LEU A 164 -0.34 21.85 2.00
CA LEU A 164 -0.21 23.11 1.27
C LEU A 164 -1.04 23.09 -0.03
N LEU A 165 -0.95 22.00 -0.80
CA LEU A 165 -1.71 21.85 -2.04
C LEU A 165 -3.24 21.82 -1.78
N LEU A 166 -3.68 21.15 -0.74
CA LEU A 166 -5.10 21.15 -0.34
C LEU A 166 -5.58 22.52 0.11
N LYS A 167 -4.74 23.33 0.78
CA LYS A 167 -5.12 24.69 1.17
C LYS A 167 -5.20 25.66 0.00
N GLN A 168 -4.30 25.54 -1.00
CA GLN A 168 -4.22 26.49 -2.11
C GLN A 168 -5.00 26.04 -3.35
N TYR A 169 -5.04 24.73 -3.63
CA TYR A 169 -5.57 24.14 -4.86
C TYR A 169 -6.45 22.91 -4.55
N GLU A 170 -7.35 23.02 -3.58
CA GLU A 170 -8.14 21.89 -3.07
C GLU A 170 -8.78 21.06 -4.19
N LYS A 171 -9.53 21.68 -5.10
CA LYS A 171 -10.26 20.96 -6.16
C LYS A 171 -9.33 20.20 -7.10
N ILE A 172 -8.23 20.82 -7.51
CA ILE A 172 -7.24 20.18 -8.39
C ILE A 172 -6.54 19.04 -7.67
N THR A 173 -6.12 19.26 -6.42
CA THR A 173 -5.43 18.24 -5.61
C THR A 173 -6.33 17.04 -5.37
N VAL A 174 -7.58 17.26 -4.97
CA VAL A 174 -8.56 16.17 -4.78
C VAL A 174 -8.82 15.45 -6.09
N SER A 175 -8.88 16.15 -7.23
CA SER A 175 -9.06 15.53 -8.54
C SER A 175 -7.88 14.62 -8.92
N VAL A 176 -6.63 15.06 -8.66
CA VAL A 176 -5.43 14.22 -8.85
C VAL A 176 -5.50 12.98 -7.96
N LEU A 177 -5.85 13.14 -6.68
CA LEU A 177 -5.96 12.01 -5.74
C LEU A 177 -7.04 11.01 -6.16
N VAL A 178 -8.20 11.48 -6.60
CA VAL A 178 -9.27 10.62 -7.15
C VAL A 178 -8.77 9.85 -8.37
N GLY A 179 -8.14 10.53 -9.32
CA GLY A 179 -7.55 9.88 -10.49
C GLY A 179 -6.51 8.82 -10.10
N PHE A 180 -5.66 9.15 -9.13
CA PHE A 180 -4.65 8.25 -8.60
C PHE A 180 -5.25 6.99 -7.96
N ILE A 181 -6.29 7.13 -7.13
CA ILE A 181 -6.99 5.98 -6.54
C ILE A 181 -7.63 5.10 -7.62
N ILE A 182 -8.22 5.71 -8.66
CA ILE A 182 -8.76 4.96 -9.80
C ILE A 182 -7.63 4.22 -10.52
N GLY A 183 -6.49 4.88 -10.74
CA GLY A 183 -5.33 4.29 -11.41
C GLY A 183 -4.70 3.13 -10.63
N THR A 184 -4.70 3.20 -9.30
CA THR A 184 -4.16 2.14 -8.43
C THR A 184 -5.19 1.04 -8.10
N SER A 185 -6.48 1.24 -8.37
CA SER A 185 -7.54 0.28 -8.03
C SER A 185 -7.39 -1.12 -8.68
N PRO A 186 -6.74 -1.31 -9.86
CA PRO A 186 -6.47 -2.65 -10.37
C PRO A 186 -5.59 -3.49 -9.46
N SER A 187 -4.78 -2.88 -8.58
CA SER A 187 -3.95 -3.64 -7.63
C SER A 187 -4.77 -4.45 -6.62
N ILE A 188 -5.99 -4.02 -6.32
CA ILE A 188 -6.92 -4.69 -5.40
C ILE A 188 -8.09 -5.37 -6.11
N TRP A 189 -8.00 -5.56 -7.43
CA TRP A 189 -9.01 -6.26 -8.20
C TRP A 189 -9.22 -7.69 -7.68
N PRO A 190 -10.44 -8.13 -7.31
CA PRO A 190 -10.64 -9.43 -6.66
C PRO A 190 -10.49 -10.64 -7.60
N TRP A 191 -10.61 -10.43 -8.92
CA TRP A 191 -10.42 -11.48 -9.92
C TRP A 191 -9.03 -11.37 -10.56
N LYS A 192 -8.02 -11.88 -9.83
CA LYS A 192 -6.64 -12.02 -10.31
C LYS A 192 -6.30 -13.50 -10.41
N GLU A 193 -5.62 -13.88 -11.47
CA GLU A 193 -4.91 -15.15 -11.52
C GLU A 193 -3.50 -14.93 -10.97
N MET A 194 -3.16 -15.59 -9.88
CA MET A 194 -1.76 -15.69 -9.47
C MET A 194 -1.02 -16.48 -10.56
N ASN A 195 0.05 -15.91 -11.10
CA ASN A 195 0.90 -16.65 -12.03
C ASN A 195 1.59 -17.78 -11.29
N ASN A 196 1.03 -18.99 -11.36
CA ASN A 196 1.63 -20.23 -10.83
C ASN A 196 2.94 -20.62 -11.57
N LEU A 197 3.45 -19.77 -12.46
CA LEU A 197 4.71 -19.98 -13.18
C LEU A 197 5.94 -19.94 -12.25
N ILE A 198 5.77 -19.63 -10.95
CA ILE A 198 6.87 -19.50 -9.98
C ILE A 198 6.83 -20.62 -8.93
N GLU A 199 6.04 -21.68 -9.12
CA GLU A 199 6.09 -22.87 -8.25
C GLU A 199 7.49 -23.53 -8.16
N ASN A 200 8.40 -23.19 -9.06
CA ASN A 200 9.75 -23.76 -9.10
C ASN A 200 10.88 -22.84 -8.60
N ILE A 201 10.59 -21.61 -8.18
CA ILE A 201 11.60 -20.70 -7.63
C ILE A 201 11.21 -20.37 -6.19
N GLN A 202 11.77 -21.12 -5.28
CA GLN A 202 11.85 -20.92 -3.82
C GLN A 202 10.91 -19.85 -3.21
N ASN A 203 10.06 -20.31 -2.30
CA ASN A 203 9.14 -19.63 -1.39
C ASN A 203 9.75 -18.40 -0.67
N THR A 204 10.04 -17.33 -1.38
CA THR A 204 10.39 -16.04 -0.78
C THR A 204 9.13 -15.17 -0.72
N GLU A 205 8.92 -14.49 0.41
CA GLU A 205 7.80 -13.57 0.60
C GLU A 205 7.71 -12.50 -0.50
N GLU A 206 8.84 -12.11 -1.09
CA GLU A 206 8.90 -11.18 -2.23
C GLU A 206 8.12 -11.68 -3.46
N VAL A 207 8.20 -12.97 -3.75
CA VAL A 207 7.51 -13.60 -4.88
C VAL A 207 6.01 -13.62 -4.64
N GLN A 208 5.58 -13.89 -3.40
CA GLN A 208 4.16 -13.85 -3.04
C GLN A 208 3.59 -12.44 -3.15
N ILE A 209 4.30 -11.42 -2.67
CA ILE A 209 3.85 -10.02 -2.76
C ILE A 209 3.82 -9.54 -4.20
N SER A 210 4.83 -9.87 -5.03
CA SER A 210 4.84 -9.49 -6.44
C SER A 210 3.69 -10.15 -7.22
N ASN A 211 3.39 -11.42 -6.94
CA ASN A 211 2.27 -12.13 -7.53
C ASN A 211 0.90 -11.59 -7.10
N MET A 212 0.75 -11.19 -5.83
CA MET A 212 -0.46 -10.53 -5.34
C MET A 212 -0.76 -9.22 -6.09
N ILE A 213 0.27 -8.51 -6.55
CA ILE A 213 0.14 -7.20 -7.16
C ILE A 213 0.07 -7.29 -8.69
N MET A 214 0.86 -8.17 -9.30
CA MET A 214 1.01 -8.31 -10.76
C MET A 214 0.18 -9.47 -11.36
N GLY A 215 -0.70 -10.11 -10.60
CA GLY A 215 -1.57 -11.17 -11.12
C GLY A 215 -2.35 -10.72 -12.35
N LYS A 216 -2.53 -11.62 -13.33
CA LYS A 216 -3.29 -11.35 -14.54
C LYS A 216 -4.74 -11.05 -14.18
N LEU A 217 -5.19 -9.85 -14.51
CA LEU A 217 -6.57 -9.42 -14.27
C LEU A 217 -7.50 -10.14 -15.26
N PHE A 218 -8.58 -10.72 -14.76
CA PHE A 218 -9.63 -11.28 -15.62
C PHE A 218 -11.01 -10.85 -15.13
N PHE A 219 -11.99 -10.96 -16.02
CA PHE A 219 -13.40 -10.80 -15.66
C PHE A 219 -14.03 -12.19 -15.55
N PRO A 220 -14.87 -12.43 -14.54
CA PRO A 220 -15.49 -13.73 -14.36
C PRO A 220 -16.45 -14.02 -15.55
N ASN A 221 -16.21 -15.12 -16.25
CA ASN A 221 -17.01 -15.54 -17.39
C ASN A 221 -18.32 -16.28 -17.02
N SER A 222 -18.51 -16.58 -15.72
CA SER A 222 -19.66 -17.32 -15.22
C SER A 222 -20.14 -16.79 -13.87
N LEU A 223 -21.43 -16.89 -13.61
CA LEU A 223 -22.05 -16.62 -12.31
C LEU A 223 -21.90 -17.86 -11.39
N SER A 224 -20.67 -18.23 -11.08
CA SER A 224 -20.39 -19.27 -10.07
C SER A 224 -20.75 -18.77 -8.66
N ILE A 225 -20.98 -19.69 -7.73
CA ILE A 225 -21.23 -19.36 -6.32
C ILE A 225 -20.07 -18.52 -5.73
N GLU A 226 -18.84 -18.84 -6.12
CA GLU A 226 -17.65 -18.07 -5.71
C GLU A 226 -17.72 -16.62 -6.18
N ASN A 227 -18.04 -16.40 -7.45
CA ASN A 227 -18.15 -15.05 -8.03
C ASN A 227 -19.31 -14.26 -7.42
N LEU A 228 -20.43 -14.91 -7.10
CA LEU A 228 -21.55 -14.29 -6.39
C LEU A 228 -21.17 -13.88 -4.97
N ASN A 229 -20.39 -14.69 -4.27
CA ASN A 229 -19.85 -14.31 -2.97
C ASN A 229 -18.95 -13.08 -3.05
N ILE A 230 -18.05 -13.00 -4.02
CA ILE A 230 -17.19 -11.82 -4.20
C ILE A 230 -18.04 -10.57 -4.46
N LEU A 231 -19.04 -10.67 -5.34
CA LEU A 231 -19.97 -9.56 -5.62
C LEU A 231 -20.73 -9.12 -4.36
N PHE A 232 -21.16 -10.06 -3.52
CA PHE A 232 -21.79 -9.76 -2.24
C PHE A 232 -20.86 -8.93 -1.35
N PHE A 233 -19.57 -9.30 -1.24
CA PHE A 233 -18.60 -8.54 -0.44
C PHE A 233 -18.30 -7.16 -1.03
N ILE A 234 -18.29 -6.99 -2.36
CA ILE A 234 -18.19 -5.66 -3.00
C ILE A 234 -19.38 -4.79 -2.59
N ILE A 235 -20.60 -5.30 -2.68
CA ILE A 235 -21.82 -4.58 -2.30
C ILE A 235 -21.78 -4.23 -0.81
N LEU A 236 -21.33 -5.14 0.05
CA LEU A 236 -21.17 -4.91 1.47
C LEU A 236 -20.16 -3.79 1.77
N GLY A 237 -19.03 -3.75 1.05
CA GLY A 237 -18.06 -2.66 1.13
C GLY A 237 -18.65 -1.31 0.73
N ILE A 238 -19.43 -1.26 -0.36
CA ILE A 238 -20.15 -0.05 -0.78
C ILE A 238 -21.14 0.38 0.29
N ALA A 239 -21.95 -0.55 0.81
CA ALA A 239 -22.98 -0.24 1.82
C ALA A 239 -22.37 0.37 3.09
N ILE A 240 -21.24 -0.14 3.56
CA ILE A 240 -20.56 0.40 4.74
C ILE A 240 -20.20 1.88 4.55
N ILE A 241 -19.57 2.23 3.43
CA ILE A 241 -19.18 3.62 3.16
C ILE A 241 -20.41 4.52 3.01
N VAL A 242 -21.47 4.06 2.33
CA VAL A 242 -22.72 4.81 2.20
C VAL A 242 -23.36 5.08 3.57
N ILE A 243 -23.35 4.09 4.46
CA ILE A 243 -23.87 4.23 5.81
C ILE A 243 -23.03 5.25 6.60
N LEU A 244 -21.70 5.12 6.58
CA LEU A 244 -20.79 6.03 7.28
C LEU A 244 -20.95 7.48 6.80
N GLU A 245 -21.04 7.70 5.50
CA GLU A 245 -21.24 9.04 4.92
C GLU A 245 -22.59 9.64 5.33
N LYS A 246 -23.66 8.84 5.31
CA LYS A 246 -24.99 9.28 5.74
C LYS A 246 -25.03 9.65 7.23
N TYR A 247 -24.35 8.89 8.08
CA TYR A 247 -24.25 9.20 9.51
C TYR A 247 -23.35 10.40 9.78
N GLY A 248 -22.21 10.53 9.09
CA GLY A 248 -21.29 11.65 9.23
C GLY A 248 -21.93 12.99 8.83
N ASN A 249 -22.79 13.00 7.80
CA ASN A 249 -23.50 14.20 7.38
C ASN A 249 -24.64 14.60 8.34
N LYS A 250 -25.19 13.66 9.14
CA LYS A 250 -26.18 13.99 10.17
C LYS A 250 -25.60 14.71 11.38
N GLN A 251 -24.32 14.52 11.69
CA GLN A 251 -23.67 15.18 12.83
C GLN A 251 -23.18 16.60 12.51
N LYS A 252 -23.14 16.99 11.23
CA LYS A 252 -22.75 18.34 10.79
C LYS A 252 -23.92 19.32 10.63
N LYS A 253 -25.14 18.85 10.82
CA LYS A 253 -26.37 19.65 10.91
C LYS A 253 -26.78 19.86 12.37
#